data_5a188ee675d29c750f0961ed5d4028c6
#
_entry.id   5a188ee675d29c750f0961ed5d4028c6
#
_cell.length_a   1.000
_cell.length_b   1.000
_cell.length_c   1.000
_cell.angle_alpha   90.00
_cell.angle_beta   90.00
_cell.angle_gamma   90.00
#
_symmetry.space_group_name_H-M   'P 1'
#
loop_
_entity.id
_entity.type
_entity.pdbx_description
1 polymer ?
#
loop_
_entity_poly.entity_id
_entity_poly.type
_entity_poly.pdbx_seq_one_letter_code
_entity_poly.pdbx_strand_id
1 'polypeptide(L)'
;MRATCRVLLNLLILASVLCPHPVWAQTTTKDGLARYLDGQTEHLSQVAMEIWDLAELGYQETQSAELLAEELEAHGFSVERGVAGIPTAFVASYGSGHPIVGILGEYDALPGINQDRVPERRPIEGKDRGHACGHNLFGTASAAAAIAASEWLKATGSEGTIRFYGTPAEEGGSGKVYMVRAGLFDDTDVVLTWHPSDRNDASPGSNLAVKSAMFRFRGVSAHAAAAPDRGRSALDGVEAMDYMTNLLREHVPQETRIHYVITAGGEAPNVIPDYAEVYYYVRHPDPETTREIFDRVVAAAEGAASGTGTTVEVEVMGGSYSRLPVESLQRLVYENLKAVGGVAYDQEEQRFADLIKETLGTGLPLGSQEEIQPFEWEQGYASSDNGDVSWMTPMGTLVTATWVPGTAAHTWQAVAADGMSIGVKGMIVAAKAMAFTAVDLFSDPEKLTEIGQEFRDRRGTDFRYDPLLGDRDPPLDYRLRGGG
;
A
#
# COMPACT_ATOMS: atom_id res chain seq x y z
N MET A 1 34.55 43.84 -79.04
CA MET A 1 33.63 44.28 -78.03
C MET A 1 32.83 43.08 -77.57
N ARG A 2 33.17 42.48 -76.45
CA ARG A 2 32.51 41.27 -75.92
C ARG A 2 31.91 41.62 -74.59
N ALA A 3 30.55 41.55 -74.49
CA ALA A 3 29.79 41.75 -73.26
C ALA A 3 29.69 40.39 -72.51
N THR A 4 30.20 40.34 -71.32
CA THR A 4 30.09 39.19 -70.42
C THR A 4 28.83 39.34 -69.48
N CYS A 5 27.91 38.42 -69.72
CA CYS A 5 26.69 38.28 -68.86
C CYS A 5 27.06 37.45 -67.60
N ARG A 6 26.92 38.07 -66.42
CA ARG A 6 27.04 37.37 -65.13
C ARG A 6 25.64 36.92 -64.67
N VAL A 7 25.45 35.61 -64.60
CA VAL A 7 24.25 35.00 -63.99
C VAL A 7 24.50 34.90 -62.49
N LEU A 8 23.70 35.56 -61.69
CA LEU A 8 23.64 35.44 -60.23
C LEU A 8 22.67 34.29 -59.90
N LEU A 9 23.21 33.23 -59.35
CA LEU A 9 22.44 32.09 -58.86
C LEU A 9 22.07 32.38 -57.37
N ASN A 10 20.80 32.72 -57.09
CA ASN A 10 20.30 32.83 -55.72
C ASN A 10 19.98 31.44 -55.16
N LEU A 11 20.80 30.92 -54.21
CA LEU A 11 20.46 29.80 -53.34
C LEU A 11 19.50 30.26 -52.28
N LEU A 12 18.23 29.89 -52.37
CA LEU A 12 17.27 29.92 -51.26
C LEU A 12 17.56 28.74 -50.33
N ILE A 13 18.21 29.01 -49.22
CA ILE A 13 18.28 28.06 -48.06
C ILE A 13 16.93 28.11 -47.35
N LEU A 14 16.09 27.08 -47.56
CA LEU A 14 14.94 26.82 -46.70
C LEU A 14 15.49 26.36 -45.36
N ALA A 15 15.60 27.26 -44.40
CA ALA A 15 15.73 26.91 -42.99
C ALA A 15 14.35 26.40 -42.53
N SER A 16 14.19 25.08 -42.44
CA SER A 16 13.10 24.47 -41.71
C SER A 16 13.28 24.79 -40.23
N VAL A 17 12.55 25.86 -39.80
CA VAL A 17 12.35 26.14 -38.36
C VAL A 17 11.55 24.97 -37.84
N LEU A 18 12.23 24.02 -37.19
CA LEU A 18 11.59 23.09 -36.27
C LEU A 18 11.03 23.93 -35.10
N CYS A 19 9.77 24.37 -35.23
CA CYS A 19 9.02 24.86 -34.05
C CYS A 19 9.00 23.70 -33.06
N PRO A 20 9.52 23.87 -31.84
CA PRO A 20 9.26 22.90 -30.79
C PRO A 20 7.72 22.87 -30.62
N HIS A 21 7.11 21.73 -30.93
CA HIS A 21 5.70 21.53 -30.61
C HIS A 21 5.58 21.75 -29.11
N PRO A 22 4.63 22.58 -28.62
CA PRO A 22 4.45 22.78 -27.21
C PRO A 22 4.19 21.41 -26.56
N VAL A 23 4.83 21.13 -25.46
CA VAL A 23 4.73 19.88 -24.66
C VAL A 23 3.26 19.46 -24.46
N TRP A 24 2.36 20.42 -24.39
CA TRP A 24 0.91 20.29 -24.24
C TRP A 24 0.21 19.48 -25.35
N ALA A 25 0.71 19.52 -26.58
CA ALA A 25 0.10 18.74 -27.66
C ALA A 25 0.48 17.24 -27.59
N GLN A 26 1.41 16.86 -26.71
CA GLN A 26 1.88 15.49 -26.57
C GLN A 26 1.09 14.69 -25.52
N THR A 27 0.50 15.33 -24.49
CA THR A 27 -0.15 14.67 -23.37
C THR A 27 -1.66 14.42 -23.53
N THR A 28 -2.24 14.72 -24.69
CA THR A 28 -3.67 14.49 -24.97
C THR A 28 -4.03 13.02 -25.27
N THR A 29 -3.05 12.15 -25.43
CA THR A 29 -3.24 10.72 -25.74
C THR A 29 -2.47 9.86 -24.76
N LYS A 30 -2.87 8.58 -24.59
CA LYS A 30 -2.14 7.61 -23.76
C LYS A 30 -0.67 7.45 -24.21
N ASP A 31 -0.40 7.39 -25.51
CA ASP A 31 0.97 7.34 -26.05
C ASP A 31 1.77 8.61 -25.70
N GLY A 32 1.11 9.74 -25.70
CA GLY A 32 1.72 11.01 -25.27
C GLY A 32 2.07 11.02 -23.78
N LEU A 33 1.17 10.53 -22.96
CA LEU A 33 1.41 10.37 -21.53
C LEU A 33 2.50 9.35 -21.23
N ALA A 34 2.54 8.24 -21.96
CA ALA A 34 3.63 7.27 -21.85
C ALA A 34 4.99 7.92 -22.11
N ARG A 35 5.12 8.68 -23.20
CA ARG A 35 6.37 9.42 -23.51
C ARG A 35 6.70 10.49 -22.46
N TYR A 36 5.68 11.16 -21.92
CA TYR A 36 5.86 12.13 -20.82
C TYR A 36 6.49 11.44 -19.61
N LEU A 37 5.90 10.32 -19.14
CA LEU A 37 6.41 9.56 -17.98
C LEU A 37 7.79 8.95 -18.26
N ASP A 38 8.05 8.44 -19.49
CA ASP A 38 9.37 7.97 -19.88
C ASP A 38 10.42 9.09 -19.81
N GLY A 39 10.05 10.31 -20.20
CA GLY A 39 10.91 11.49 -20.09
C GLY A 39 11.20 11.94 -18.66
N GLN A 40 10.38 11.54 -17.69
CA GLN A 40 10.55 11.85 -16.28
C GLN A 40 11.25 10.74 -15.49
N THR A 41 11.60 9.62 -16.12
CA THR A 41 12.13 8.43 -15.41
C THR A 41 13.33 8.74 -14.53
N GLU A 42 14.28 9.56 -15.01
CA GLU A 42 15.48 9.90 -14.23
C GLU A 42 15.12 10.70 -12.96
N HIS A 43 14.27 11.72 -13.10
CA HIS A 43 13.79 12.53 -11.97
C HIS A 43 12.99 11.68 -10.97
N LEU A 44 12.03 10.90 -11.44
CA LEU A 44 11.22 10.01 -10.59
C LEU A 44 12.08 8.96 -9.89
N SER A 45 13.13 8.46 -10.56
CA SER A 45 14.11 7.57 -9.93
C SER A 45 14.83 8.26 -8.77
N GLN A 46 15.20 9.54 -8.91
CA GLN A 46 15.84 10.30 -7.84
C GLN A 46 14.91 10.45 -6.64
N VAL A 47 13.64 10.82 -6.84
CA VAL A 47 12.63 10.91 -5.79
C VAL A 47 12.46 9.58 -5.05
N ALA A 48 12.27 8.49 -5.81
CA ALA A 48 12.10 7.16 -5.23
C ALA A 48 13.35 6.69 -4.44
N MET A 49 14.55 7.02 -4.92
CA MET A 49 15.80 6.66 -4.24
C MET A 49 16.06 7.51 -3.00
N GLU A 50 15.61 8.76 -2.96
CA GLU A 50 15.67 9.59 -1.75
C GLU A 50 14.77 9.02 -0.66
N ILE A 51 13.53 8.64 -0.98
CA ILE A 51 12.62 7.95 -0.04
C ILE A 51 13.23 6.61 0.42
N TRP A 52 13.84 5.83 -0.51
CA TRP A 52 14.54 4.59 -0.17
C TRP A 52 15.67 4.78 0.83
N ASP A 53 16.43 5.87 0.68
CA ASP A 53 17.55 6.20 1.58
C ASP A 53 17.05 6.71 2.95
N LEU A 54 15.95 7.48 2.99
CA LEU A 54 15.30 7.94 4.21
C LEU A 54 14.75 6.78 5.04
N ALA A 55 14.07 5.85 4.41
CA ALA A 55 13.47 4.67 5.04
C ALA A 55 12.76 4.98 6.36
N GLU A 56 11.90 6.01 6.35
CA GLU A 56 11.16 6.47 7.53
C GLU A 56 10.05 5.49 7.90
N LEU A 57 9.88 5.23 9.20
CA LEU A 57 8.86 4.30 9.70
C LEU A 57 7.49 4.96 9.81
N GLY A 58 6.45 4.17 9.81
CA GLY A 58 5.07 4.62 9.88
C GLY A 58 4.80 5.69 10.94
N TYR A 59 4.11 6.75 10.56
CA TYR A 59 3.86 8.02 11.25
C TYR A 59 5.11 8.87 11.53
N GLN A 60 6.29 8.45 11.06
CA GLN A 60 7.53 9.22 11.15
C GLN A 60 8.04 9.66 9.76
N GLU A 61 7.26 9.44 8.70
CA GLU A 61 7.60 9.67 7.30
C GLU A 61 7.57 11.16 6.92
N THR A 62 8.18 12.01 7.74
CA THR A 62 8.06 13.47 7.60
C THR A 62 8.72 14.01 6.36
N GLN A 63 9.91 13.49 6.01
CA GLN A 63 10.65 13.93 4.83
C GLN A 63 10.08 13.28 3.56
N SER A 64 9.72 12.00 3.62
CA SER A 64 9.12 11.28 2.50
C SER A 64 7.77 11.89 2.09
N ALA A 65 6.91 12.22 3.07
CA ALA A 65 5.64 12.89 2.83
C ALA A 65 5.83 14.29 2.22
N GLU A 66 6.77 15.09 2.76
CA GLU A 66 7.04 16.44 2.26
C GLU A 66 7.62 16.41 0.84
N LEU A 67 8.54 15.49 0.55
CA LEU A 67 9.11 15.32 -0.79
C LEU A 67 8.04 15.05 -1.85
N LEU A 68 7.08 14.17 -1.57
CA LEU A 68 5.96 13.89 -2.48
C LEU A 68 4.97 15.07 -2.55
N ALA A 69 4.73 15.76 -1.44
CA ALA A 69 3.87 16.93 -1.41
C ALA A 69 4.45 18.10 -2.23
N GLU A 70 5.73 18.40 -2.07
CA GLU A 70 6.45 19.42 -2.85
C GLU A 70 6.48 19.07 -4.35
N GLU A 71 6.66 17.80 -4.70
CA GLU A 71 6.61 17.33 -6.10
C GLU A 71 5.24 17.62 -6.72
N LEU A 72 4.16 17.35 -6.02
CA LEU A 72 2.79 17.65 -6.48
C LEU A 72 2.52 19.15 -6.55
N GLU A 73 2.96 19.94 -5.56
CA GLU A 73 2.83 21.41 -5.57
C GLU A 73 3.57 22.03 -6.76
N ALA A 74 4.77 21.54 -7.09
CA ALA A 74 5.53 22.00 -8.25
C ALA A 74 4.77 21.81 -9.57
N HIS A 75 3.84 20.84 -9.63
CA HIS A 75 2.97 20.56 -10.76
C HIS A 75 1.58 21.20 -10.65
N GLY A 76 1.39 22.10 -9.67
CA GLY A 76 0.17 22.93 -9.54
C GLY A 76 -0.97 22.32 -8.74
N PHE A 77 -0.70 21.27 -7.98
CA PHE A 77 -1.67 20.74 -7.02
C PHE A 77 -1.79 21.66 -5.79
N SER A 78 -2.99 21.73 -5.23
CA SER A 78 -3.23 22.32 -3.92
C SER A 78 -3.10 21.23 -2.87
N VAL A 79 -2.20 21.38 -1.89
CA VAL A 79 -1.89 20.36 -0.89
C VAL A 79 -2.40 20.76 0.49
N GLU A 80 -3.19 19.87 1.09
CA GLU A 80 -3.64 19.92 2.49
C GLU A 80 -2.86 18.90 3.31
N ARG A 81 -2.05 19.37 4.26
CA ARG A 81 -1.18 18.54 5.10
C ARG A 81 -1.80 18.27 6.47
N GLY A 82 -1.39 17.18 7.12
CA GLY A 82 -1.82 16.85 8.49
C GLY A 82 -3.28 16.42 8.59
N VAL A 83 -3.84 15.87 7.52
CA VAL A 83 -5.25 15.42 7.48
C VAL A 83 -5.48 14.24 8.43
N ALA A 84 -6.73 14.04 8.84
CA ALA A 84 -7.15 12.96 9.77
C ALA A 84 -6.38 12.95 11.11
N GLY A 85 -5.76 14.08 11.52
CA GLY A 85 -4.95 14.15 12.73
C GLY A 85 -3.59 13.43 12.63
N ILE A 86 -3.14 13.10 11.42
CA ILE A 86 -1.88 12.43 11.14
C ILE A 86 -0.92 13.41 10.46
N PRO A 87 0.16 13.86 11.11
CA PRO A 87 1.06 14.89 10.59
C PRO A 87 1.67 14.57 9.21
N THR A 88 1.90 13.28 8.93
CA THR A 88 2.50 12.80 7.68
C THR A 88 1.48 12.44 6.60
N ALA A 89 0.16 12.49 6.89
CA ALA A 89 -0.90 12.32 5.90
C ALA A 89 -1.21 13.65 5.20
N PHE A 90 -1.47 13.59 3.90
CA PHE A 90 -1.85 14.77 3.12
C PHE A 90 -2.77 14.41 1.95
N VAL A 91 -3.48 15.42 1.44
CA VAL A 91 -4.30 15.31 0.22
C VAL A 91 -3.88 16.41 -0.74
N ALA A 92 -3.54 16.04 -1.97
CA ALA A 92 -3.21 16.96 -3.03
C ALA A 92 -4.26 16.89 -4.15
N SER A 93 -4.80 18.02 -4.59
CA SER A 93 -5.87 18.08 -5.58
C SER A 93 -5.52 19.00 -6.75
N TYR A 94 -5.86 18.57 -7.98
CA TYR A 94 -5.75 19.37 -9.19
C TYR A 94 -7.03 19.26 -10.03
N GLY A 95 -7.44 20.36 -10.65
CA GLY A 95 -8.68 20.42 -11.42
C GLY A 95 -9.89 20.81 -10.57
N SER A 96 -11.08 20.60 -11.07
CA SER A 96 -12.32 20.91 -10.37
C SER A 96 -13.51 20.14 -10.96
N GLY A 97 -14.51 19.87 -10.10
CA GLY A 97 -15.72 19.15 -10.51
C GLY A 97 -15.52 17.63 -10.53
N HIS A 98 -16.54 16.95 -11.02
CA HIS A 98 -16.56 15.50 -11.16
C HIS A 98 -16.23 15.05 -12.59
N PRO A 99 -15.68 13.85 -12.76
CA PRO A 99 -15.40 12.88 -11.71
C PRO A 99 -14.19 13.27 -10.86
N ILE A 100 -14.20 12.85 -9.58
CA ILE A 100 -13.03 12.90 -8.69
C ILE A 100 -12.37 11.53 -8.71
N VAL A 101 -11.19 11.46 -9.32
CA VAL A 101 -10.37 10.25 -9.37
C VAL A 101 -9.25 10.37 -8.34
N GLY A 102 -9.27 9.50 -7.34
CA GLY A 102 -8.25 9.41 -6.31
C GLY A 102 -7.11 8.47 -6.69
N ILE A 103 -5.90 8.75 -6.25
CA ILE A 103 -4.75 7.82 -6.31
C ILE A 103 -4.13 7.77 -4.91
N LEU A 104 -3.95 6.53 -4.37
CA LEU A 104 -3.30 6.33 -3.08
C LEU A 104 -1.78 6.27 -3.27
N GLY A 105 -1.03 6.80 -2.31
CA GLY A 105 0.43 6.72 -2.27
C GLY A 105 0.92 6.40 -0.87
N GLU A 106 1.63 5.27 -0.71
CA GLU A 106 2.28 4.83 0.52
C GLU A 106 3.78 5.16 0.46
N TYR A 107 4.42 5.39 1.62
CA TYR A 107 5.84 5.78 1.69
C TYR A 107 6.54 5.40 3.01
N ASP A 108 5.92 4.55 3.83
CA ASP A 108 6.50 4.03 5.06
C ASP A 108 7.42 2.83 4.84
N ALA A 109 8.47 2.71 5.66
CA ALA A 109 9.42 1.61 5.65
C ALA A 109 9.17 0.62 6.79
N LEU A 110 9.80 -0.55 6.70
CA LEU A 110 9.75 -1.62 7.69
C LEU A 110 10.96 -1.58 8.64
N PRO A 111 10.75 -1.77 9.96
CA PRO A 111 11.84 -1.94 10.91
C PRO A 111 12.48 -3.33 10.82
N GLY A 112 13.70 -3.45 11.32
CA GLY A 112 14.39 -4.74 11.47
C GLY A 112 14.92 -5.35 10.18
N ILE A 113 14.75 -4.66 9.04
CA ILE A 113 15.23 -5.12 7.74
C ILE A 113 15.90 -3.98 7.00
N ASN A 114 17.16 -4.16 6.63
CA ASN A 114 17.88 -3.26 5.75
C ASN A 114 18.80 -4.05 4.82
N GLN A 115 19.15 -3.47 3.69
CA GLN A 115 19.93 -4.10 2.63
C GLN A 115 20.52 -3.04 1.71
N ASP A 116 21.73 -3.27 1.20
CA ASP A 116 22.31 -2.49 0.12
C ASP A 116 21.79 -2.93 -1.26
N ARG A 117 21.98 -2.11 -2.26
CA ARG A 117 21.56 -2.30 -3.67
C ARG A 117 22.41 -3.33 -4.41
N VAL A 118 22.51 -4.54 -3.86
CA VAL A 118 23.38 -5.62 -4.37
C VAL A 118 22.68 -6.97 -4.24
N PRO A 119 23.04 -7.94 -5.12
CA PRO A 119 22.34 -9.23 -5.17
C PRO A 119 22.80 -10.25 -4.11
N GLU A 120 23.55 -9.82 -3.09
CA GLU A 120 23.92 -10.63 -1.94
C GLU A 120 23.45 -9.98 -0.63
N ARG A 121 23.23 -10.77 0.42
CA ARG A 121 22.85 -10.24 1.72
C ARG A 121 23.96 -9.33 2.28
N ARG A 122 23.76 -8.03 2.25
CA ARG A 122 24.68 -7.00 2.71
C ARG A 122 23.95 -5.87 3.43
N PRO A 123 23.69 -5.99 4.74
CA PRO A 123 23.08 -4.92 5.51
C PRO A 123 23.96 -3.66 5.50
N ILE A 124 23.32 -2.50 5.42
CA ILE A 124 24.01 -1.21 5.53
C ILE A 124 24.28 -0.95 7.01
N GLU A 125 25.54 -0.68 7.36
CA GLU A 125 25.95 -0.38 8.74
C GLU A 125 25.24 0.88 9.26
N GLY A 126 24.70 0.81 10.48
CA GLY A 126 24.01 1.92 11.13
C GLY A 126 22.56 2.13 10.70
N LYS A 127 22.03 1.34 9.72
CA LYS A 127 20.60 1.31 9.37
C LYS A 127 19.93 0.09 10.00
N ASP A 128 18.70 0.26 10.50
CA ASP A 128 17.89 -0.81 11.10
C ASP A 128 16.52 -0.99 10.41
N ARG A 129 16.32 -0.33 9.26
CA ARG A 129 15.05 -0.26 8.53
C ARG A 129 15.27 -0.17 7.02
N GLY A 130 14.24 -0.48 6.23
CA GLY A 130 14.30 -0.42 4.78
C GLY A 130 12.95 -0.66 4.11
N HIS A 131 12.84 -0.28 2.84
CA HIS A 131 11.64 -0.46 2.03
C HIS A 131 11.55 -1.91 1.50
N ALA A 132 11.16 -2.85 2.36
CA ALA A 132 10.99 -4.26 1.98
C ALA A 132 9.60 -4.58 1.41
N CYS A 133 8.76 -3.56 1.27
CA CYS A 133 7.46 -3.58 0.59
C CYS A 133 7.41 -2.63 -0.61
N GLY A 134 8.50 -1.90 -0.89
CA GLY A 134 8.65 -1.03 -2.06
C GLY A 134 7.84 0.26 -1.99
N HIS A 135 7.46 0.74 -0.79
CA HIS A 135 6.66 1.96 -0.65
C HIS A 135 7.39 3.23 -1.12
N ASN A 136 8.72 3.22 -1.22
CA ASN A 136 9.48 4.28 -1.90
C ASN A 136 9.10 4.41 -3.39
N LEU A 137 8.86 3.28 -4.07
CA LEU A 137 8.37 3.23 -5.45
C LEU A 137 6.87 3.51 -5.51
N PHE A 138 6.11 3.03 -4.52
CA PHE A 138 4.65 3.16 -4.46
C PHE A 138 4.25 4.63 -4.45
N GLY A 139 4.69 5.41 -3.48
CA GLY A 139 4.37 6.83 -3.38
C GLY A 139 4.78 7.61 -4.63
N THR A 140 5.97 7.34 -5.14
CA THR A 140 6.52 8.01 -6.33
C THR A 140 5.73 7.71 -7.60
N ALA A 141 5.37 6.44 -7.89
CA ALA A 141 4.56 6.09 -9.06
C ALA A 141 3.17 6.69 -8.99
N SER A 142 2.58 6.69 -7.79
CA SER A 142 1.25 7.27 -7.56
C SER A 142 1.24 8.79 -7.78
N ALA A 143 2.26 9.50 -7.31
CA ALA A 143 2.44 10.94 -7.57
C ALA A 143 2.66 11.19 -9.07
N ALA A 144 3.51 10.40 -9.72
CA ALA A 144 3.76 10.51 -11.16
C ALA A 144 2.49 10.26 -11.99
N ALA A 145 1.65 9.29 -11.60
CA ALA A 145 0.37 9.03 -12.26
C ALA A 145 -0.61 10.20 -12.09
N ALA A 146 -0.70 10.77 -10.88
CA ALA A 146 -1.53 11.93 -10.61
C ALA A 146 -1.07 13.15 -11.42
N ILE A 147 0.23 13.41 -11.49
CA ILE A 147 0.82 14.48 -12.29
C ILE A 147 0.53 14.26 -13.79
N ALA A 148 0.73 13.05 -14.31
CA ALA A 148 0.43 12.74 -15.71
C ALA A 148 -1.05 12.95 -16.04
N ALA A 149 -1.97 12.55 -15.16
CA ALA A 149 -3.40 12.78 -15.31
C ALA A 149 -3.75 14.28 -15.27
N SER A 150 -3.09 15.07 -14.41
CA SER A 150 -3.28 16.53 -14.35
C SER A 150 -2.80 17.23 -15.65
N GLU A 151 -1.69 16.78 -16.22
CA GLU A 151 -1.20 17.30 -17.51
C GLU A 151 -2.16 16.94 -18.66
N TRP A 152 -2.85 15.80 -18.60
CA TRP A 152 -3.91 15.46 -19.55
C TRP A 152 -5.13 16.38 -19.39
N LEU A 153 -5.62 16.57 -18.15
CA LEU A 153 -6.74 17.50 -17.87
C LEU A 153 -6.42 18.92 -18.39
N LYS A 154 -5.22 19.39 -18.11
CA LYS A 154 -4.73 20.71 -18.57
C LYS A 154 -4.65 20.80 -20.09
N ALA A 155 -4.14 19.77 -20.77
CA ALA A 155 -3.95 19.76 -22.21
C ALA A 155 -5.28 19.64 -22.98
N THR A 156 -6.28 18.95 -22.43
CA THR A 156 -7.59 18.74 -23.05
C THR A 156 -8.62 19.78 -22.64
N GLY A 157 -8.43 20.44 -21.49
CA GLY A 157 -9.44 21.31 -20.89
C GLY A 157 -10.65 20.56 -20.37
N SER A 158 -10.53 19.26 -20.15
CA SER A 158 -11.60 18.42 -19.60
C SER A 158 -11.91 18.79 -18.15
N GLU A 159 -13.18 18.71 -17.76
CA GLU A 159 -13.60 18.83 -16.37
C GLU A 159 -13.25 17.55 -15.60
N GLY A 160 -13.00 17.69 -14.30
CA GLY A 160 -12.68 16.62 -13.37
C GLY A 160 -11.60 17.02 -12.38
N THR A 161 -11.45 16.21 -11.34
CA THR A 161 -10.46 16.40 -10.29
C THR A 161 -9.61 15.14 -10.16
N ILE A 162 -8.30 15.29 -10.30
CA ILE A 162 -7.35 14.27 -9.87
C ILE A 162 -6.90 14.58 -8.45
N ARG A 163 -6.95 13.59 -7.56
CA ARG A 163 -6.61 13.73 -6.15
C ARG A 163 -5.60 12.68 -5.75
N PHE A 164 -4.47 13.10 -5.21
CA PHE A 164 -3.51 12.20 -4.58
C PHE A 164 -3.74 12.16 -3.08
N TYR A 165 -3.77 10.98 -2.51
CA TYR A 165 -3.84 10.76 -1.07
C TYR A 165 -2.52 10.20 -0.57
N GLY A 166 -1.75 11.02 0.16
CA GLY A 166 -0.56 10.56 0.88
C GLY A 166 -0.99 9.78 2.12
N THR A 167 -0.79 8.47 2.08
CA THR A 167 -1.35 7.53 3.05
C THR A 167 -0.24 6.85 3.86
N PRO A 168 0.17 7.44 5.01
CA PRO A 168 1.26 6.94 5.84
C PRO A 168 0.88 5.68 6.62
N ALA A 169 1.91 5.00 7.13
CA ALA A 169 1.82 3.96 8.16
C ALA A 169 0.91 2.77 7.76
N GLU A 170 1.00 2.29 6.51
CA GLU A 170 0.34 1.06 6.09
C GLU A 170 0.85 -0.12 6.91
N GLU A 171 2.15 -0.19 7.18
CA GLU A 171 2.85 -1.23 7.91
C GLU A 171 2.53 -1.22 9.42
N GLY A 172 1.27 -1.49 9.73
CA GLY A 172 0.74 -1.68 11.08
C GLY A 172 0.19 -0.44 11.78
N GLY A 173 0.23 0.75 11.16
CA GLY A 173 -0.38 1.97 11.70
C GLY A 173 -1.83 2.16 11.30
N SER A 174 -2.27 1.53 10.20
CA SER A 174 -3.63 1.64 9.65
C SER A 174 -4.03 3.08 9.27
N GLY A 175 -3.11 3.84 8.64
CA GLY A 175 -3.31 5.26 8.34
C GLY A 175 -4.56 5.55 7.52
N LYS A 176 -4.87 4.70 6.54
CA LYS A 176 -6.05 4.86 5.67
C LYS A 176 -7.37 4.68 6.42
N VAL A 177 -7.41 3.84 7.47
CA VAL A 177 -8.62 3.68 8.30
C VAL A 177 -8.99 5.02 8.96
N TYR A 178 -8.00 5.76 9.47
CA TYR A 178 -8.24 7.08 10.06
C TYR A 178 -8.65 8.11 9.01
N MET A 179 -8.07 8.06 7.81
CA MET A 179 -8.44 8.93 6.69
C MET A 179 -9.90 8.66 6.23
N VAL A 180 -10.32 7.39 6.20
CA VAL A 180 -11.73 7.02 5.92
C VAL A 180 -12.64 7.54 7.04
N ARG A 181 -12.29 7.36 8.30
CA ARG A 181 -13.05 7.89 9.44
C ARG A 181 -13.21 9.42 9.39
N ALA A 182 -12.21 10.10 8.86
CA ALA A 182 -12.25 11.56 8.67
C ALA A 182 -13.10 12.01 7.46
N GLY A 183 -13.67 11.07 6.68
CA GLY A 183 -14.53 11.36 5.53
C GLY A 183 -13.78 11.82 4.28
N LEU A 184 -12.46 11.58 4.20
CA LEU A 184 -11.63 12.11 3.09
C LEU A 184 -11.96 11.47 1.73
N PHE A 185 -12.70 10.37 1.72
CA PHE A 185 -13.09 9.63 0.51
C PHE A 185 -14.58 9.76 0.15
N ASP A 186 -15.38 10.51 0.94
CA ASP A 186 -16.84 10.55 0.82
C ASP A 186 -17.34 11.15 -0.50
N ASP A 187 -16.57 12.06 -1.10
CA ASP A 187 -16.86 12.73 -2.38
C ASP A 187 -16.11 12.13 -3.58
N THR A 188 -15.30 11.08 -3.37
CA THR A 188 -14.45 10.49 -4.40
C THR A 188 -15.24 9.46 -5.22
N ASP A 189 -15.23 9.61 -6.55
CA ASP A 189 -15.99 8.72 -7.44
C ASP A 189 -15.30 7.37 -7.67
N VAL A 190 -13.96 7.37 -7.78
CA VAL A 190 -13.12 6.18 -7.98
C VAL A 190 -11.75 6.39 -7.35
N VAL A 191 -11.16 5.34 -6.79
CA VAL A 191 -9.77 5.33 -6.31
C VAL A 191 -8.96 4.32 -7.10
N LEU A 192 -7.73 4.68 -7.46
CA LEU A 192 -6.73 3.79 -8.03
C LEU A 192 -5.60 3.60 -7.03
N THR A 193 -5.08 2.39 -6.97
CA THR A 193 -3.92 2.05 -6.17
C THR A 193 -3.10 0.95 -6.85
N TRP A 194 -1.85 0.81 -6.46
CA TRP A 194 -1.00 -0.26 -6.96
C TRP A 194 -0.12 -0.80 -5.84
N HIS A 195 0.63 -1.85 -6.08
CA HIS A 195 1.61 -2.32 -5.12
C HIS A 195 2.83 -2.93 -5.84
N PRO A 196 4.05 -2.70 -5.35
CA PRO A 196 5.25 -3.42 -5.76
C PRO A 196 5.09 -4.93 -5.61
N SER A 197 5.63 -5.70 -6.58
CA SER A 197 5.48 -7.15 -6.60
C SER A 197 6.59 -7.81 -7.43
N ASP A 198 6.55 -9.14 -7.50
CA ASP A 198 7.37 -9.98 -8.34
C ASP A 198 6.75 -10.30 -9.72
N ARG A 199 5.58 -9.71 -10.04
CA ARG A 199 4.80 -9.93 -11.25
C ARG A 199 3.98 -8.70 -11.65
N ASN A 200 3.44 -8.72 -12.88
CA ASN A 200 2.46 -7.72 -13.31
C ASN A 200 1.08 -8.34 -13.34
N ASP A 201 0.15 -7.81 -12.55
CA ASP A 201 -1.18 -8.35 -12.40
C ASP A 201 -2.20 -7.24 -12.05
N ALA A 202 -3.40 -7.37 -12.58
CA ALA A 202 -4.56 -6.56 -12.20
C ALA A 202 -5.83 -7.43 -12.14
N SER A 203 -5.67 -8.64 -11.60
CA SER A 203 -6.77 -9.59 -11.39
C SER A 203 -7.78 -9.09 -10.36
N PRO A 204 -9.08 -9.40 -10.53
CA PRO A 204 -10.07 -9.13 -9.52
C PRO A 204 -9.84 -10.03 -8.31
N GLY A 205 -10.02 -9.50 -7.12
CA GLY A 205 -9.83 -10.32 -5.94
C GLY A 205 -10.14 -9.59 -4.64
N SER A 206 -10.10 -10.35 -3.55
CA SER A 206 -10.25 -9.84 -2.20
C SER A 206 -9.08 -10.31 -1.34
N ASN A 207 -9.05 -9.86 -0.11
CA ASN A 207 -8.08 -10.26 0.91
C ASN A 207 -8.79 -10.52 2.25
N LEU A 208 -8.07 -10.57 3.37
CA LEU A 208 -8.70 -10.77 4.66
C LEU A 208 -8.88 -9.45 5.41
N ALA A 209 -10.07 -9.25 5.97
CA ALA A 209 -10.26 -8.33 7.07
C ALA A 209 -9.46 -8.81 8.28
N VAL A 210 -9.01 -7.90 9.11
CA VAL A 210 -8.25 -8.21 10.34
C VAL A 210 -8.71 -7.33 11.49
N LYS A 211 -8.75 -7.92 12.69
CA LYS A 211 -8.85 -7.18 13.96
C LYS A 211 -7.84 -7.76 14.93
N SER A 212 -7.08 -6.88 15.58
CA SER A 212 -6.00 -7.28 16.47
C SER A 212 -6.07 -6.55 17.80
N ALA A 213 -5.70 -7.24 18.87
CA ALA A 213 -5.70 -6.66 20.21
C ALA A 213 -4.62 -7.27 21.11
N MET A 214 -4.17 -6.47 22.03
CA MET A 214 -3.37 -6.84 23.18
C MET A 214 -4.32 -7.18 24.35
N PHE A 215 -4.15 -8.36 24.94
CA PHE A 215 -4.87 -8.80 26.13
C PHE A 215 -3.90 -8.83 27.30
N ARG A 216 -4.11 -7.93 28.29
CA ARG A 216 -3.24 -7.78 29.47
C ARG A 216 -3.94 -8.31 30.69
N PHE A 217 -3.41 -9.40 31.23
CA PHE A 217 -3.91 -10.01 32.44
C PHE A 217 -3.16 -9.45 33.65
N ARG A 218 -3.92 -9.20 34.74
CA ARG A 218 -3.40 -8.77 36.03
C ARG A 218 -3.81 -9.77 37.10
N GLY A 219 -2.83 -10.20 37.87
CA GLY A 219 -2.98 -11.18 38.95
C GLY A 219 -2.42 -10.67 40.27
N VAL A 220 -1.98 -11.60 41.12
CA VAL A 220 -1.38 -11.32 42.43
C VAL A 220 -0.12 -12.16 42.58
N SER A 221 1.04 -11.52 42.75
CA SER A 221 2.28 -12.19 43.03
C SER A 221 2.32 -12.89 44.38
N ALA A 222 2.93 -14.06 44.43
CA ALA A 222 3.24 -14.78 45.66
C ALA A 222 4.41 -15.75 45.40
N HIS A 223 5.02 -16.24 46.46
CA HIS A 223 6.02 -17.31 46.34
C HIS A 223 5.33 -18.63 46.00
N ALA A 224 5.57 -19.12 44.77
CA ALA A 224 4.84 -20.27 44.21
C ALA A 224 4.87 -21.55 45.06
N ALA A 225 5.94 -21.80 45.82
CA ALA A 225 6.03 -22.94 46.69
C ALA A 225 5.64 -22.68 48.14
N ALA A 226 5.88 -21.45 48.64
CA ALA A 226 5.67 -21.14 50.06
C ALA A 226 4.28 -20.60 50.40
N ALA A 227 3.62 -19.94 49.44
CA ALA A 227 2.32 -19.30 49.63
C ALA A 227 1.47 -19.31 48.34
N PRO A 228 1.29 -20.49 47.67
CA PRO A 228 0.57 -20.53 46.39
C PRO A 228 -0.89 -20.09 46.51
N ASP A 229 -1.52 -20.32 47.63
CA ASP A 229 -2.90 -19.93 47.95
C ASP A 229 -3.16 -18.41 47.94
N ARG A 230 -2.10 -17.63 48.10
CA ARG A 230 -2.15 -16.14 48.12
C ARG A 230 -1.97 -15.53 46.72
N GLY A 231 -1.44 -16.30 45.75
CA GLY A 231 -1.20 -15.84 44.38
C GLY A 231 -2.42 -16.01 43.48
N ARG A 232 -2.43 -15.23 42.40
CA ARG A 232 -3.27 -15.40 41.21
C ARG A 232 -2.39 -15.16 40.00
N SER A 233 -2.13 -16.21 39.24
CA SER A 233 -1.21 -16.14 38.11
C SER A 233 -1.88 -15.47 36.91
N ALA A 234 -1.35 -14.34 36.49
CA ALA A 234 -1.76 -13.71 35.24
C ALA A 234 -1.46 -14.59 34.02
N LEU A 235 -0.38 -15.39 34.08
CA LEU A 235 -0.04 -16.35 33.02
C LEU A 235 -1.11 -17.44 32.90
N ASP A 236 -1.66 -17.94 34.01
CA ASP A 236 -2.75 -18.93 33.97
C ASP A 236 -3.99 -18.34 33.27
N GLY A 237 -4.24 -17.02 33.43
CA GLY A 237 -5.27 -16.30 32.69
C GLY A 237 -5.04 -16.32 31.19
N VAL A 238 -3.81 -16.03 30.74
CA VAL A 238 -3.41 -16.11 29.31
C VAL A 238 -3.54 -17.55 28.80
N GLU A 239 -2.99 -18.54 29.51
CA GLU A 239 -3.05 -19.96 29.08
C GLU A 239 -4.49 -20.48 28.98
N ALA A 240 -5.37 -20.08 29.92
CA ALA A 240 -6.80 -20.42 29.91
C ALA A 240 -7.49 -19.77 28.69
N MET A 241 -7.23 -18.50 28.40
CA MET A 241 -7.72 -17.81 27.21
C MET A 241 -7.28 -18.50 25.93
N ASP A 242 -5.99 -18.82 25.81
CA ASP A 242 -5.40 -19.48 24.64
C ASP A 242 -6.03 -20.87 24.43
N TYR A 243 -6.25 -21.63 25.50
CA TYR A 243 -6.94 -22.91 25.44
C TYR A 243 -8.38 -22.77 24.95
N MET A 244 -9.16 -21.84 25.53
CA MET A 244 -10.55 -21.57 25.12
C MET A 244 -10.62 -21.09 23.66
N THR A 245 -9.71 -20.25 23.23
CA THR A 245 -9.61 -19.77 21.83
C THR A 245 -9.24 -20.92 20.88
N ASN A 246 -8.38 -21.85 21.30
CA ASN A 246 -8.06 -23.02 20.49
C ASN A 246 -9.26 -23.97 20.32
N LEU A 247 -10.13 -24.10 21.33
CA LEU A 247 -11.41 -24.82 21.20
C LEU A 247 -12.37 -24.07 20.26
N LEU A 248 -12.37 -22.73 20.27
CA LEU A 248 -13.19 -21.91 19.39
C LEU A 248 -12.89 -22.17 17.90
N ARG A 249 -11.65 -22.54 17.53
CA ARG A 249 -11.26 -22.82 16.13
C ARG A 249 -12.10 -23.89 15.46
N GLU A 250 -12.66 -24.84 16.21
CA GLU A 250 -13.57 -25.87 15.71
C GLU A 250 -14.97 -25.33 15.31
N HIS A 251 -15.28 -24.08 15.70
CA HIS A 251 -16.62 -23.49 15.61
C HIS A 251 -16.62 -22.12 14.94
N VAL A 252 -15.71 -21.91 13.97
CA VAL A 252 -15.62 -20.73 13.10
C VAL A 252 -15.58 -21.17 11.64
N PRO A 253 -15.92 -20.27 10.67
CA PRO A 253 -15.79 -20.59 9.24
C PRO A 253 -14.36 -21.01 8.87
N GLN A 254 -14.23 -21.85 7.85
CA GLN A 254 -12.95 -22.45 7.44
C GLN A 254 -11.92 -21.39 7.00
N GLU A 255 -12.37 -20.27 6.45
CA GLU A 255 -11.55 -19.15 5.97
C GLU A 255 -10.92 -18.34 7.12
N THR A 256 -11.39 -18.55 8.36
CA THR A 256 -10.90 -17.84 9.55
C THR A 256 -9.44 -18.17 9.85
N ARG A 257 -8.68 -17.15 10.25
CA ARG A 257 -7.32 -17.29 10.81
C ARG A 257 -7.27 -16.59 12.15
N ILE A 258 -6.81 -17.31 13.19
CA ILE A 258 -6.57 -16.74 14.52
C ILE A 258 -5.10 -17.02 14.87
N HIS A 259 -4.33 -15.98 15.11
CA HIS A 259 -2.92 -16.08 15.47
C HIS A 259 -2.71 -15.40 16.81
N TYR A 260 -1.75 -15.87 17.61
CA TYR A 260 -1.34 -15.17 18.82
C TYR A 260 0.11 -15.41 19.17
N VAL A 261 0.64 -14.53 20.00
CA VAL A 261 1.94 -14.67 20.64
C VAL A 261 1.85 -14.14 22.07
N ILE A 262 2.38 -14.88 23.02
CA ILE A 262 2.55 -14.41 24.40
C ILE A 262 3.75 -13.47 24.41
N THR A 263 3.54 -12.19 24.75
CA THR A 263 4.56 -11.14 24.78
C THR A 263 5.17 -10.94 26.17
N ALA A 264 4.42 -11.32 27.23
CA ALA A 264 4.92 -11.36 28.58
C ALA A 264 4.26 -12.50 29.36
N GLY A 265 5.02 -13.27 30.14
CA GLY A 265 4.53 -14.45 30.88
C GLY A 265 5.22 -14.68 32.25
N GLY A 266 5.97 -13.70 32.75
CA GLY A 266 6.77 -13.81 33.99
C GLY A 266 8.24 -14.16 33.72
N GLU A 267 9.08 -14.10 34.77
CA GLU A 267 10.52 -14.23 34.64
C GLU A 267 11.12 -15.41 35.40
N ALA A 268 10.51 -15.82 36.53
CA ALA A 268 11.05 -16.88 37.36
C ALA A 268 9.95 -17.83 37.85
N PRO A 269 10.14 -19.16 37.78
CA PRO A 269 9.09 -20.15 38.07
C PRO A 269 8.68 -20.22 39.54
N ASN A 270 9.47 -19.65 40.45
CA ASN A 270 9.14 -19.57 41.88
C ASN A 270 8.40 -18.29 42.28
N VAL A 271 8.12 -17.41 41.30
CA VAL A 271 7.32 -16.18 41.47
C VAL A 271 6.06 -16.30 40.63
N ILE A 272 4.89 -16.28 41.29
CA ILE A 272 3.60 -16.25 40.56
C ILE A 272 3.50 -14.92 39.82
N PRO A 273 3.35 -14.92 38.48
CA PRO A 273 3.31 -13.68 37.70
C PRO A 273 2.03 -12.87 37.99
N ASP A 274 2.16 -11.60 38.32
CA ASP A 274 1.05 -10.66 38.47
C ASP A 274 0.73 -9.87 37.21
N TYR A 275 1.54 -10.07 36.15
CA TYR A 275 1.32 -9.53 34.81
C TYR A 275 1.64 -10.58 33.76
N ALA A 276 0.77 -10.70 32.76
CA ALA A 276 1.02 -11.46 31.54
C ALA A 276 0.26 -10.78 30.39
N GLU A 277 0.79 -10.96 29.18
CA GLU A 277 0.25 -10.29 27.98
C GLU A 277 0.29 -11.24 26.80
N VAL A 278 -0.77 -11.22 26.00
CA VAL A 278 -0.85 -11.96 24.74
C VAL A 278 -1.41 -11.10 23.64
N TYR A 279 -0.81 -11.15 22.45
CA TYR A 279 -1.22 -10.40 21.27
C TYR A 279 -1.94 -11.29 20.27
N TYR A 280 -3.16 -10.93 19.89
CA TYR A 280 -4.03 -11.69 18.99
C TYR A 280 -4.30 -10.98 17.68
N TYR A 281 -4.37 -11.77 16.59
CA TYR A 281 -4.95 -11.41 15.30
C TYR A 281 -6.11 -12.34 14.98
N VAL A 282 -7.25 -11.77 14.58
CA VAL A 282 -8.41 -12.48 14.03
C VAL A 282 -8.63 -12.00 12.61
N ARG A 283 -8.70 -12.93 11.64
CA ARG A 283 -8.86 -12.62 10.22
C ARG A 283 -9.97 -13.47 9.60
N HIS A 284 -10.74 -12.86 8.70
CA HIS A 284 -11.74 -13.52 7.85
C HIS A 284 -11.98 -12.68 6.59
N PRO A 285 -12.39 -13.27 5.42
CA PRO A 285 -12.75 -12.48 4.22
C PRO A 285 -13.86 -11.46 4.46
N ASP A 286 -14.82 -11.78 5.32
CA ASP A 286 -15.94 -10.89 5.66
C ASP A 286 -15.64 -10.09 6.95
N PRO A 287 -15.77 -8.73 6.93
CA PRO A 287 -15.46 -7.89 8.08
C PRO A 287 -16.39 -8.12 9.29
N GLU A 288 -17.69 -8.37 9.05
CA GLU A 288 -18.64 -8.60 10.15
C GLU A 288 -18.36 -9.94 10.85
N THR A 289 -18.06 -10.99 10.09
CA THR A 289 -17.63 -12.28 10.63
C THR A 289 -16.31 -12.10 11.43
N THR A 290 -15.40 -11.26 10.97
CA THR A 290 -14.18 -10.93 11.72
C THR A 290 -14.50 -10.32 13.08
N ARG A 291 -15.46 -9.38 13.13
CA ARG A 291 -15.94 -8.74 14.35
C ARG A 291 -16.57 -9.75 15.31
N GLU A 292 -17.52 -10.55 14.80
CA GLU A 292 -18.20 -11.58 15.61
C GLU A 292 -17.23 -12.59 16.24
N ILE A 293 -16.24 -13.05 15.46
CA ILE A 293 -15.23 -13.99 15.98
C ILE A 293 -14.33 -13.29 17.02
N PHE A 294 -13.94 -12.04 16.77
CA PHE A 294 -13.14 -11.27 17.71
C PHE A 294 -13.88 -11.09 19.05
N ASP A 295 -15.18 -10.80 19.03
CA ASP A 295 -15.98 -10.66 20.24
C ASP A 295 -16.04 -11.98 21.05
N ARG A 296 -16.03 -13.13 20.36
CA ARG A 296 -15.92 -14.44 21.01
C ARG A 296 -14.52 -14.68 21.63
N VAL A 297 -13.46 -14.14 21.03
CA VAL A 297 -12.11 -14.16 21.63
C VAL A 297 -12.05 -13.28 22.86
N VAL A 298 -12.70 -12.10 22.86
CA VAL A 298 -12.83 -11.24 24.04
C VAL A 298 -13.60 -11.97 25.15
N ALA A 299 -14.72 -12.62 24.84
CA ALA A 299 -15.49 -13.39 25.80
C ALA A 299 -14.66 -14.57 26.40
N ALA A 300 -13.78 -15.19 25.62
CA ALA A 300 -12.85 -16.21 26.12
C ALA A 300 -11.85 -15.59 27.13
N ALA A 301 -11.33 -14.39 26.87
CA ALA A 301 -10.44 -13.69 27.79
C ALA A 301 -11.13 -13.32 29.11
N GLU A 302 -12.36 -12.80 29.05
CA GLU A 302 -13.16 -12.48 30.21
C GLU A 302 -13.49 -13.72 31.06
N GLY A 303 -13.87 -14.83 30.38
CA GLY A 303 -14.11 -16.11 31.03
C GLY A 303 -12.85 -16.68 31.69
N ALA A 304 -11.70 -16.57 31.05
CA ALA A 304 -10.41 -16.97 31.60
C ALA A 304 -10.03 -16.13 32.84
N ALA A 305 -10.18 -14.82 32.75
CA ALA A 305 -9.90 -13.92 33.89
C ALA A 305 -10.79 -14.25 35.09
N SER A 306 -12.09 -14.46 34.86
CA SER A 306 -13.05 -14.85 35.91
C SER A 306 -12.67 -16.19 36.53
N GLY A 307 -12.31 -17.21 35.72
CA GLY A 307 -11.98 -18.56 36.20
C GLY A 307 -10.66 -18.64 36.96
N THR A 308 -9.68 -17.80 36.63
CA THR A 308 -8.35 -17.77 37.27
C THR A 308 -8.25 -16.75 38.42
N GLY A 309 -9.30 -15.95 38.63
CA GLY A 309 -9.33 -14.91 39.64
C GLY A 309 -8.40 -13.74 39.35
N THR A 310 -8.17 -13.48 38.05
CA THR A 310 -7.40 -12.35 37.52
C THR A 310 -8.34 -11.28 36.93
N THR A 311 -7.79 -10.20 36.41
CA THR A 311 -8.50 -9.23 35.56
C THR A 311 -7.86 -9.16 34.17
N VAL A 312 -8.62 -8.80 33.15
CA VAL A 312 -8.11 -8.60 31.79
C VAL A 312 -8.48 -7.22 31.28
N GLU A 313 -7.52 -6.57 30.62
CA GLU A 313 -7.69 -5.37 29.83
C GLU A 313 -7.49 -5.71 28.37
N VAL A 314 -8.37 -5.22 27.48
CA VAL A 314 -8.29 -5.46 26.04
C VAL A 314 -8.01 -4.13 25.35
N GLU A 315 -6.87 -4.03 24.66
CA GLU A 315 -6.53 -2.88 23.82
C GLU A 315 -6.53 -3.29 22.36
N VAL A 316 -7.48 -2.74 21.57
CA VAL A 316 -7.48 -2.93 20.11
C VAL A 316 -6.25 -2.22 19.53
N MET A 317 -5.38 -2.97 18.85
CA MET A 317 -4.15 -2.47 18.27
C MET A 317 -4.30 -2.04 16.82
N GLY A 318 -5.10 -2.77 16.04
CA GLY A 318 -5.34 -2.51 14.63
C GLY A 318 -6.62 -3.19 14.14
N GLY A 319 -7.08 -2.74 12.99
CA GLY A 319 -8.23 -3.35 12.32
C GLY A 319 -8.44 -2.73 10.96
N SER A 320 -8.63 -3.57 9.95
CA SER A 320 -8.96 -3.13 8.59
C SER A 320 -9.95 -4.10 7.94
N TYR A 321 -10.74 -3.57 7.03
CA TYR A 321 -11.67 -4.36 6.22
C TYR A 321 -10.92 -5.18 5.16
N SER A 322 -11.55 -6.21 4.63
CA SER A 322 -11.13 -6.86 3.39
C SER A 322 -11.46 -5.95 2.21
N ARG A 323 -10.73 -6.13 1.10
CA ARG A 323 -11.00 -5.38 -0.13
C ARG A 323 -12.35 -5.80 -0.74
N LEU A 324 -13.21 -4.82 -1.06
CA LEU A 324 -14.44 -4.99 -1.85
C LEU A 324 -14.09 -4.85 -3.34
N PRO A 325 -14.07 -5.92 -4.12
CA PRO A 325 -13.70 -5.87 -5.54
C PRO A 325 -14.83 -5.28 -6.39
N VAL A 326 -14.47 -4.48 -7.41
CA VAL A 326 -15.37 -3.99 -8.47
C VAL A 326 -14.78 -4.45 -9.80
N GLU A 327 -15.39 -5.48 -10.41
CA GLU A 327 -14.80 -6.18 -11.55
C GLU A 327 -14.76 -5.32 -12.81
N SER A 328 -15.75 -4.47 -13.06
CA SER A 328 -15.78 -3.54 -14.19
C SER A 328 -14.61 -2.55 -14.15
N LEU A 329 -14.30 -1.98 -12.97
CA LEU A 329 -13.13 -1.13 -12.78
C LEU A 329 -11.83 -1.93 -12.91
N GLN A 330 -11.78 -3.11 -12.31
CA GLN A 330 -10.59 -3.96 -12.33
C GLN A 330 -10.23 -4.39 -13.76
N ARG A 331 -11.23 -4.65 -14.61
CA ARG A 331 -11.04 -4.94 -16.03
C ARG A 331 -10.46 -3.74 -16.78
N LEU A 332 -10.91 -2.53 -16.48
CA LEU A 332 -10.35 -1.31 -17.05
C LEU A 332 -8.87 -1.14 -16.70
N VAL A 333 -8.51 -1.36 -15.43
CA VAL A 333 -7.10 -1.34 -14.97
C VAL A 333 -6.29 -2.41 -15.71
N TYR A 334 -6.82 -3.63 -15.81
CA TYR A 334 -6.17 -4.75 -16.50
C TYR A 334 -5.85 -4.46 -17.98
N GLU A 335 -6.84 -3.93 -18.72
CA GLU A 335 -6.63 -3.60 -20.14
C GLU A 335 -5.59 -2.46 -20.29
N ASN A 336 -5.53 -1.51 -19.39
CA ASN A 336 -4.50 -0.47 -19.39
C ASN A 336 -3.13 -1.02 -19.02
N LEU A 337 -3.02 -1.92 -18.05
CA LEU A 337 -1.76 -2.60 -17.74
C LEU A 337 -1.25 -3.41 -18.94
N LYS A 338 -2.15 -4.13 -19.64
CA LYS A 338 -1.79 -4.85 -20.89
C LYS A 338 -1.30 -3.91 -21.99
N ALA A 339 -1.92 -2.74 -22.12
CA ALA A 339 -1.50 -1.76 -23.11
C ALA A 339 -0.11 -1.18 -22.81
N VAL A 340 0.26 -1.05 -21.55
CA VAL A 340 1.59 -0.62 -21.11
C VAL A 340 2.63 -1.74 -21.30
N GLY A 341 2.29 -2.98 -20.94
CA GLY A 341 3.18 -4.13 -20.97
C GLY A 341 3.99 -4.33 -19.68
N GLY A 342 4.82 -5.35 -19.65
CA GLY A 342 5.65 -5.70 -18.51
C GLY A 342 7.04 -5.04 -18.51
N VAL A 343 7.95 -5.57 -17.69
CA VAL A 343 9.28 -5.01 -17.42
C VAL A 343 10.36 -5.84 -18.17
N ALA A 344 11.05 -5.23 -19.12
CA ALA A 344 12.19 -5.85 -19.78
C ALA A 344 13.51 -5.48 -19.10
N TYR A 345 14.32 -6.49 -18.77
CA TYR A 345 15.63 -6.31 -18.15
C TYR A 345 16.71 -6.06 -19.20
N ASP A 346 17.64 -5.16 -18.90
CA ASP A 346 18.89 -5.05 -19.62
C ASP A 346 19.92 -6.08 -19.14
N GLN A 347 21.14 -6.05 -19.67
CA GLN A 347 22.18 -7.04 -19.32
C GLN A 347 22.67 -6.95 -17.87
N GLU A 348 22.65 -5.77 -17.26
CA GLU A 348 23.07 -5.57 -15.86
C GLU A 348 21.97 -6.02 -14.91
N GLU A 349 20.74 -5.65 -15.20
CA GLU A 349 19.54 -6.08 -14.48
C GLU A 349 19.36 -7.60 -14.54
N GLN A 350 19.60 -8.21 -15.72
CA GLN A 350 19.54 -9.66 -15.86
C GLN A 350 20.57 -10.36 -14.98
N ARG A 351 21.82 -9.84 -14.89
CA ARG A 351 22.84 -10.42 -14.00
C ARG A 351 22.46 -10.27 -12.53
N PHE A 352 21.90 -9.12 -12.14
CA PHE A 352 21.39 -8.92 -10.79
C PHE A 352 20.24 -9.91 -10.50
N ALA A 353 19.30 -10.05 -11.45
CA ALA A 353 18.17 -10.96 -11.31
C ALA A 353 18.58 -12.43 -11.24
N ASP A 354 19.57 -12.86 -12.02
CA ASP A 354 20.13 -14.23 -11.99
C ASP A 354 20.70 -14.54 -10.58
N LEU A 355 21.48 -13.62 -10.00
CA LEU A 355 22.08 -13.79 -8.69
C LEU A 355 21.02 -13.76 -7.56
N ILE A 356 20.05 -12.87 -7.62
CA ILE A 356 18.92 -12.87 -6.68
C ILE A 356 18.16 -14.20 -6.79
N LYS A 357 17.90 -14.67 -8.02
CA LYS A 357 17.17 -15.92 -8.25
C LYS A 357 17.82 -17.15 -7.62
N GLU A 358 19.14 -17.20 -7.55
CA GLU A 358 19.88 -18.25 -6.85
C GLU A 358 19.59 -18.28 -5.34
N THR A 359 19.17 -17.17 -4.74
CA THR A 359 18.84 -17.05 -3.31
C THR A 359 17.38 -17.33 -3.00
N LEU A 360 16.54 -17.44 -4.05
CA LEU A 360 15.10 -17.68 -3.90
C LEU A 360 14.78 -19.18 -3.98
N GLY A 361 13.71 -19.58 -3.31
CA GLY A 361 13.16 -20.93 -3.44
C GLY A 361 12.36 -21.12 -4.73
N THR A 362 11.23 -21.80 -4.62
CA THR A 362 10.26 -21.95 -5.73
C THR A 362 9.48 -20.65 -5.91
N GLY A 363 9.22 -20.28 -7.15
CA GLY A 363 8.46 -19.06 -7.52
C GLY A 363 8.39 -18.90 -9.02
N LEU A 364 7.87 -17.77 -9.46
CA LEU A 364 7.79 -17.42 -10.89
C LEU A 364 9.17 -17.49 -11.56
N PRO A 365 9.27 -17.99 -12.80
CA PRO A 365 10.54 -18.04 -13.54
C PRO A 365 10.97 -16.64 -13.99
N LEU A 366 12.27 -16.44 -14.20
CA LEU A 366 12.77 -15.25 -14.91
C LEU A 366 12.17 -15.20 -16.32
N GLY A 367 11.81 -14.00 -16.75
CA GLY A 367 11.04 -13.75 -17.97
C GLY A 367 9.56 -13.44 -17.69
N SER A 368 8.99 -13.94 -16.59
CA SER A 368 7.58 -13.67 -16.22
C SER A 368 7.31 -12.19 -15.90
N GLN A 369 8.33 -11.41 -15.56
CA GLN A 369 8.20 -9.96 -15.36
C GLN A 369 7.87 -9.18 -16.65
N GLU A 370 8.03 -9.81 -17.81
CA GLU A 370 7.64 -9.23 -19.11
C GLU A 370 6.18 -9.52 -19.46
N GLU A 371 5.56 -10.47 -18.75
CA GLU A 371 4.20 -10.93 -18.99
C GLU A 371 3.20 -10.23 -18.05
N ILE A 372 1.94 -10.10 -18.51
CA ILE A 372 0.82 -9.73 -17.67
C ILE A 372 0.07 -11.00 -17.32
N GLN A 373 -0.18 -11.22 -16.02
CA GLN A 373 -0.88 -12.42 -15.55
C GLN A 373 -2.31 -12.48 -16.11
N PRO A 374 -2.91 -13.68 -16.28
CA PRO A 374 -4.29 -13.82 -16.72
C PRO A 374 -5.27 -13.12 -15.77
N PHE A 375 -6.37 -12.57 -16.30
CA PHE A 375 -7.43 -11.95 -15.53
C PHE A 375 -8.30 -13.03 -14.88
N GLU A 376 -7.92 -13.46 -13.68
CA GLU A 376 -8.58 -14.53 -12.93
C GLU A 376 -8.84 -14.08 -11.49
N TRP A 377 -9.89 -14.62 -10.85
CA TRP A 377 -10.17 -14.27 -9.45
C TRP A 377 -9.04 -14.76 -8.52
N GLU A 378 -8.55 -13.86 -7.67
CA GLU A 378 -7.53 -14.20 -6.66
C GLU A 378 -8.04 -13.90 -5.24
N GLN A 379 -7.96 -14.89 -4.34
CA GLN A 379 -8.19 -14.72 -2.92
C GLN A 379 -6.85 -14.56 -2.22
N GLY A 380 -6.51 -13.33 -1.84
CA GLY A 380 -5.35 -13.03 -1.00
C GLY A 380 -5.60 -13.38 0.47
N TYR A 381 -4.53 -13.68 1.20
CA TYR A 381 -4.58 -14.00 2.63
C TYR A 381 -3.84 -12.98 3.52
N ALA A 382 -3.22 -11.99 2.92
CA ALA A 382 -2.71 -10.81 3.62
C ALA A 382 -3.87 -9.87 3.98
N SER A 383 -3.57 -8.78 4.68
CA SER A 383 -4.51 -7.69 4.97
C SER A 383 -3.81 -6.38 4.67
N SER A 384 -4.57 -5.37 4.27
CA SER A 384 -4.10 -4.00 4.07
C SER A 384 -5.23 -3.04 4.42
N ASP A 385 -4.91 -1.87 4.91
CA ASP A 385 -5.88 -0.81 5.21
C ASP A 385 -6.50 -0.17 3.95
N ASN A 386 -6.05 -0.56 2.75
CA ASN A 386 -6.73 -0.31 1.47
C ASN A 386 -8.16 -0.88 1.45
N GLY A 387 -8.41 -1.94 2.22
CA GLY A 387 -9.74 -2.52 2.37
C GLY A 387 -10.77 -1.47 2.75
N ASP A 388 -10.52 -0.69 3.79
CA ASP A 388 -11.46 0.32 4.29
C ASP A 388 -11.83 1.36 3.22
N VAL A 389 -10.86 1.83 2.45
CA VAL A 389 -11.10 2.73 1.31
C VAL A 389 -12.02 2.09 0.28
N SER A 390 -11.83 0.80 -0.04
CA SER A 390 -12.61 0.08 -1.05
C SER A 390 -14.09 -0.10 -0.71
N TRP A 391 -14.48 0.05 0.56
CA TRP A 391 -15.88 0.05 0.98
C TRP A 391 -16.52 1.44 0.94
N MET A 392 -15.72 2.49 0.84
CA MET A 392 -16.24 3.87 0.71
C MET A 392 -16.41 4.27 -0.74
N THR A 393 -15.47 3.89 -1.62
CA THR A 393 -15.46 4.23 -3.05
C THR A 393 -14.94 3.06 -3.88
N PRO A 394 -15.39 2.87 -5.15
CA PRO A 394 -14.84 1.86 -6.04
C PRO A 394 -13.32 1.97 -6.12
N MET A 395 -12.59 0.86 -5.94
CA MET A 395 -11.14 0.86 -5.95
C MET A 395 -10.59 -0.11 -7.00
N GLY A 396 -9.80 0.43 -7.95
CA GLY A 396 -9.03 -0.33 -8.93
C GLY A 396 -7.60 -0.56 -8.44
N THR A 397 -7.10 -1.79 -8.59
CA THR A 397 -5.79 -2.18 -8.06
C THR A 397 -4.95 -2.88 -9.12
N LEU A 398 -3.62 -2.70 -9.05
CA LEU A 398 -2.67 -3.49 -9.82
C LEU A 398 -1.41 -3.74 -9.02
N VAL A 399 -0.65 -4.73 -9.45
CA VAL A 399 0.74 -4.93 -9.01
C VAL A 399 1.64 -4.94 -10.23
N THR A 400 2.88 -4.47 -10.05
CA THR A 400 3.88 -4.50 -11.13
C THR A 400 5.19 -5.11 -10.65
N ALA A 401 5.94 -5.70 -11.59
CA ALA A 401 7.20 -6.36 -11.31
C ALA A 401 8.30 -5.34 -10.97
N THR A 402 8.39 -4.97 -9.71
CA THR A 402 9.50 -4.18 -9.14
C THR A 402 10.57 -5.07 -8.54
N TRP A 403 10.24 -6.32 -8.28
CA TRP A 403 11.14 -7.33 -7.74
C TRP A 403 11.45 -8.42 -8.76
N VAL A 404 12.56 -9.11 -8.55
CA VAL A 404 12.92 -10.30 -9.34
C VAL A 404 11.84 -11.36 -9.13
N PRO A 405 11.35 -12.02 -10.19
CA PRO A 405 10.31 -13.05 -10.10
C PRO A 405 10.59 -14.13 -9.07
N GLY A 406 9.64 -14.33 -8.15
CA GLY A 406 9.74 -15.25 -7.02
C GLY A 406 10.20 -14.60 -5.72
N THR A 407 10.49 -13.29 -5.72
CA THR A 407 10.80 -12.53 -4.49
C THR A 407 9.52 -12.31 -3.68
N ALA A 408 9.55 -12.63 -2.40
CA ALA A 408 8.47 -12.30 -1.47
C ALA A 408 8.66 -10.89 -0.87
N ALA A 409 7.55 -10.24 -0.53
CA ALA A 409 7.57 -9.02 0.27
C ALA A 409 8.24 -9.28 1.63
N HIS A 410 8.71 -8.21 2.29
CA HIS A 410 9.37 -8.24 3.61
C HIS A 410 10.66 -9.07 3.63
N THR A 411 11.39 -9.09 2.51
CA THR A 411 12.68 -9.77 2.36
C THR A 411 13.80 -8.78 1.99
N TRP A 412 15.04 -9.18 2.26
CA TRP A 412 16.17 -8.35 1.86
C TRP A 412 16.31 -8.22 0.33
N GLN A 413 15.86 -9.25 -0.42
CA GLN A 413 15.84 -9.23 -1.87
C GLN A 413 14.90 -8.15 -2.42
N ALA A 414 13.74 -7.95 -1.76
CA ALA A 414 12.84 -6.85 -2.09
C ALA A 414 13.50 -5.50 -1.85
N VAL A 415 14.10 -5.27 -0.66
CA VAL A 415 14.84 -4.02 -0.37
C VAL A 415 15.91 -3.73 -1.42
N ALA A 416 16.69 -4.77 -1.81
CA ALA A 416 17.73 -4.61 -2.82
C ALA A 416 17.15 -4.19 -4.18
N ALA A 417 16.08 -4.85 -4.64
CA ALA A 417 15.45 -4.58 -5.93
C ALA A 417 14.76 -3.22 -5.97
N ASP A 418 14.12 -2.79 -4.88
CA ASP A 418 13.44 -1.49 -4.76
C ASP A 418 14.44 -0.30 -4.82
N GLY A 419 15.70 -0.55 -4.53
CA GLY A 419 16.80 0.40 -4.69
C GLY A 419 17.47 0.37 -6.08
N MET A 420 17.03 -0.47 -7.00
CA MET A 420 17.64 -0.70 -8.32
C MET A 420 16.76 -0.23 -9.47
N SER A 421 17.32 -0.16 -10.66
CA SER A 421 16.60 0.18 -11.90
C SER A 421 15.45 -0.79 -12.23
N ILE A 422 15.53 -2.04 -11.77
CA ILE A 422 14.44 -3.03 -11.86
C ILE A 422 13.19 -2.47 -11.17
N GLY A 423 13.31 -2.00 -9.94
CA GLY A 423 12.23 -1.36 -9.19
C GLY A 423 11.67 -0.14 -9.91
N VAL A 424 12.56 0.75 -10.40
CA VAL A 424 12.17 1.95 -11.15
C VAL A 424 11.39 1.61 -12.42
N LYS A 425 11.76 0.58 -13.16
CA LYS A 425 11.02 0.15 -14.37
C LYS A 425 9.59 -0.30 -14.02
N GLY A 426 9.44 -1.13 -12.99
CA GLY A 426 8.10 -1.52 -12.49
C GLY A 426 7.28 -0.34 -12.01
N MET A 427 7.91 0.63 -11.31
CA MET A 427 7.31 1.89 -10.89
C MET A 427 6.73 2.69 -12.07
N ILE A 428 7.47 2.82 -13.17
CA ILE A 428 7.03 3.53 -14.38
C ILE A 428 5.88 2.79 -15.08
N VAL A 429 5.89 1.45 -15.09
CA VAL A 429 4.75 0.65 -15.59
C VAL A 429 3.49 0.95 -14.79
N ALA A 430 3.57 0.96 -13.45
CA ALA A 430 2.44 1.28 -12.58
C ALA A 430 1.91 2.71 -12.82
N ALA A 431 2.81 3.70 -12.87
CA ALA A 431 2.44 5.09 -13.13
C ALA A 431 1.68 5.25 -14.46
N LYS A 432 2.16 4.60 -15.53
CA LYS A 432 1.48 4.61 -16.84
C LYS A 432 0.10 3.96 -16.78
N ALA A 433 -0.01 2.78 -16.18
CA ALA A 433 -1.27 2.05 -16.12
C ALA A 433 -2.34 2.82 -15.33
N MET A 434 -1.97 3.43 -14.21
CA MET A 434 -2.87 4.27 -13.43
C MET A 434 -3.24 5.56 -14.17
N ALA A 435 -2.29 6.25 -14.80
CA ALA A 435 -2.57 7.46 -15.58
C ALA A 435 -3.51 7.16 -16.76
N PHE A 436 -3.31 6.05 -17.48
CA PHE A 436 -4.19 5.62 -18.57
C PHE A 436 -5.61 5.32 -18.08
N THR A 437 -5.71 4.67 -16.92
CA THR A 437 -7.01 4.37 -16.28
C THR A 437 -7.72 5.65 -15.87
N ALA A 438 -7.01 6.61 -15.27
CA ALA A 438 -7.58 7.91 -14.90
C ALA A 438 -8.11 8.66 -16.15
N VAL A 439 -7.37 8.65 -17.26
CA VAL A 439 -7.81 9.25 -18.53
C VAL A 439 -9.07 8.59 -19.08
N ASP A 440 -9.17 7.26 -19.03
CA ASP A 440 -10.39 6.57 -19.44
C ASP A 440 -11.59 6.96 -18.57
N LEU A 441 -11.39 7.07 -17.26
CA LEU A 441 -12.42 7.49 -16.30
C LEU A 441 -12.87 8.94 -16.53
N PHE A 442 -11.97 9.85 -16.85
CA PHE A 442 -12.32 11.24 -17.21
C PHE A 442 -13.02 11.33 -18.56
N SER A 443 -12.72 10.42 -19.50
CA SER A 443 -13.20 10.48 -20.88
C SER A 443 -14.54 9.77 -21.09
N ASP A 444 -14.94 8.88 -20.21
CA ASP A 444 -16.09 7.96 -20.40
C ASP A 444 -17.03 7.93 -19.18
N PRO A 445 -18.02 8.81 -19.11
CA PRO A 445 -19.00 8.84 -18.03
C PRO A 445 -19.86 7.57 -17.92
N GLU A 446 -20.01 6.79 -19.01
CA GLU A 446 -20.80 5.55 -19.00
C GLU A 446 -20.08 4.48 -18.16
N LYS A 447 -18.76 4.37 -18.29
CA LYS A 447 -17.94 3.49 -17.44
C LYS A 447 -18.07 3.82 -15.96
N LEU A 448 -18.02 5.11 -15.61
CA LEU A 448 -18.19 5.54 -14.20
C LEU A 448 -19.57 5.14 -13.66
N THR A 449 -20.60 5.24 -14.50
CA THR A 449 -21.96 4.84 -14.13
C THR A 449 -22.04 3.34 -13.87
N GLU A 450 -21.45 2.51 -14.74
CA GLU A 450 -21.36 1.05 -14.60
C GLU A 450 -20.61 0.66 -13.31
N ILE A 451 -19.43 1.22 -13.12
CA ILE A 451 -18.56 0.99 -11.94
C ILE A 451 -19.31 1.35 -10.66
N GLY A 452 -19.92 2.54 -10.63
CA GLY A 452 -20.68 3.01 -9.47
C GLY A 452 -21.90 2.15 -9.16
N GLN A 453 -22.57 1.60 -10.19
CA GLN A 453 -23.70 0.69 -9.98
C GLN A 453 -23.24 -0.65 -9.41
N GLU A 454 -22.21 -1.28 -10.00
CA GLU A 454 -21.65 -2.54 -9.50
C GLU A 454 -21.19 -2.39 -8.04
N PHE A 455 -20.50 -1.30 -7.74
CA PHE A 455 -20.05 -1.00 -6.37
C PHE A 455 -21.22 -0.96 -5.38
N ARG A 456 -22.30 -0.21 -5.70
CA ARG A 456 -23.47 -0.14 -4.82
C ARG A 456 -24.13 -1.50 -4.63
N ASP A 457 -24.22 -2.30 -5.69
CA ASP A 457 -24.82 -3.63 -5.64
C ASP A 457 -24.00 -4.59 -4.76
N ARG A 458 -22.68 -4.54 -4.87
CA ARG A 458 -21.76 -5.37 -4.06
C ARG A 458 -21.69 -4.95 -2.60
N ARG A 459 -21.63 -3.64 -2.33
CA ARG A 459 -21.55 -3.09 -0.97
C ARG A 459 -22.86 -3.25 -0.21
N GLY A 460 -23.97 -3.25 -0.90
CA GLY A 460 -25.31 -3.22 -0.33
C GLY A 460 -25.77 -1.81 0.07
N THR A 461 -27.09 -1.59 0.00
CA THR A 461 -27.70 -0.27 0.26
C THR A 461 -27.72 0.13 1.73
N ASP A 462 -27.67 -0.85 2.62
CA ASP A 462 -27.78 -0.66 4.07
C ASP A 462 -26.39 -0.57 4.75
N PHE A 463 -25.31 -0.62 3.97
CA PHE A 463 -23.95 -0.54 4.48
C PHE A 463 -23.73 0.76 5.25
N ARG A 464 -23.18 0.62 6.44
CA ARG A 464 -22.65 1.72 7.27
C ARG A 464 -21.25 1.36 7.68
N TYR A 465 -20.32 2.26 7.43
CA TYR A 465 -18.95 2.04 7.83
C TYR A 465 -18.82 2.11 9.35
N ASP A 466 -18.29 1.04 9.94
CA ASP A 466 -17.96 0.93 11.35
C ASP A 466 -16.57 0.29 11.47
N PRO A 467 -15.50 1.09 11.67
CA PRO A 467 -14.13 0.61 11.58
C PRO A 467 -13.84 -0.51 12.59
N LEU A 468 -13.21 -1.59 12.14
CA LEU A 468 -12.78 -2.67 13.05
C LEU A 468 -11.80 -2.19 14.11
N LEU A 469 -11.05 -1.12 13.80
CA LEU A 469 -10.13 -0.42 14.70
C LEU A 469 -10.84 0.26 15.88
N GLY A 470 -12.14 0.62 15.74
CA GLY A 470 -12.89 1.38 16.74
C GLY A 470 -12.60 2.88 16.71
N ASP A 471 -12.80 3.55 17.84
CA ASP A 471 -12.72 5.01 17.97
C ASP A 471 -11.37 5.56 18.44
N ARG A 472 -10.35 4.69 18.57
CA ARG A 472 -9.02 5.12 19.03
C ARG A 472 -8.42 6.18 18.12
N ASP A 473 -7.59 7.06 18.69
CA ASP A 473 -6.78 8.01 17.93
C ASP A 473 -5.60 7.32 17.22
N PRO A 474 -5.04 7.92 16.15
CA PRO A 474 -3.84 7.40 15.51
C PRO A 474 -2.69 7.25 16.50
N PRO A 475 -2.05 6.07 16.61
CA PRO A 475 -0.96 5.84 17.54
C PRO A 475 0.36 6.37 16.96
N LEU A 476 0.51 7.70 16.90
CA LEU A 476 1.61 8.37 16.19
C LEU A 476 3.02 7.97 16.66
N ASP A 477 3.12 7.34 17.84
CA ASP A 477 4.38 6.91 18.47
C ASP A 477 4.56 5.38 18.51
N TYR A 478 3.70 4.60 17.80
CA TYR A 478 3.74 3.12 17.89
C TYR A 478 5.10 2.51 17.49
N ARG A 479 5.85 3.18 16.62
CA ARG A 479 7.20 2.78 16.20
C ARG A 479 8.30 3.35 17.11
N LEU A 480 7.99 4.33 17.96
CA LEU A 480 8.93 4.94 18.91
C LEU A 480 8.90 4.27 20.28
N ARG A 481 7.79 3.63 20.63
CA ARG A 481 7.66 2.84 21.86
C ARG A 481 8.44 1.54 21.65
N GLY A 482 9.76 1.60 21.81
CA GLY A 482 10.75 0.58 21.55
C GLY A 482 10.23 -0.85 21.52
N GLY A 483 10.65 -1.61 20.52
CA GLY A 483 10.44 -3.03 20.51
C GLY A 483 10.95 -3.63 21.81
N GLY A 484 10.00 -4.13 22.63
CA GLY A 484 10.30 -5.03 23.72
C GLY A 484 10.50 -6.42 23.15
#